data_4696c8aced056cf10ecab7aba12091f5
#
_entry.id   4696c8aced056cf10ecab7aba12091f5
#
_cell.length_a   1.000
_cell.length_b   1.000
_cell.length_c   1.000
_cell.angle_alpha   90.00
_cell.angle_beta   90.00
_cell.angle_gamma   90.00
#
_symmetry.space_group_name_H-M   'P 1'
#
loop_
_entity.id
_entity.type
_entity.pdbx_description
1 polymer ?
#
loop_
_entity_poly.entity_id
_entity_poly.type
_entity_poly.pdbx_seq_one_letter_code
_entity_poly.pdbx_strand_id
1 'polypeptide(L)' 'TLVDFIKEIRIGHAAKLLMEGRYNITETCYKSGYNNISNFNKHFKDVKGSSPREFLKQYRTPEAICF' A
#
# COMPACT_ATOMS: atom_id res chain seq x y z
N THR A 1 2.10 -20.12 -2.16
CA THR A 1 1.91 -20.72 -0.84
C THR A 1 0.85 -19.95 -0.05
N LEU A 2 0.46 -20.49 1.09
CA LEU A 2 -0.53 -19.84 1.93
C LEU A 2 -0.04 -18.46 2.41
N VAL A 3 1.24 -18.37 2.73
CA VAL A 3 1.82 -17.10 3.19
C VAL A 3 1.76 -16.05 2.09
N ASP A 4 2.08 -16.45 0.87
CA ASP A 4 2.02 -15.51 -0.27
C ASP A 4 0.59 -15.06 -0.52
N PHE A 5 -0.36 -15.96 -0.40
CA PHE A 5 -1.77 -15.64 -0.58
C PHE A 5 -2.24 -14.61 0.43
N ILE A 6 -1.90 -14.79 1.69
CA ILE A 6 -2.26 -13.85 2.76
C ILE A 6 -1.58 -12.51 2.53
N LYS A 7 -0.32 -12.53 2.12
CA LYS A 7 0.42 -11.31 1.84
C LYS A 7 -0.27 -10.50 0.74
N GLU A 8 -0.69 -11.18 -0.33
CA GLU A 8 -1.35 -10.49 -1.43
C GLU A 8 -2.67 -9.87 -1.00
N ILE A 9 -3.44 -10.57 -0.16
CA ILE A 9 -4.70 -10.06 0.34
C ILE A 9 -4.47 -8.81 1.18
N ARG A 10 -3.50 -8.87 2.09
CA ARG A 10 -3.21 -7.74 2.96
C ARG A 10 -2.73 -6.53 2.17
N ILE A 11 -1.84 -6.76 1.21
CA ILE A 11 -1.32 -5.65 0.40
C ILE A 11 -2.39 -5.11 -0.53
N GLY A 12 -3.25 -5.97 -1.06
CA GLY A 12 -4.38 -5.50 -1.86
C GLY A 12 -5.29 -4.59 -1.07
N HIS A 13 -5.58 -4.96 0.18
CA HIS A 13 -6.39 -4.13 1.06
C HIS A 13 -5.69 -2.80 1.34
N ALA A 14 -4.38 -2.86 1.61
CA ALA A 14 -3.60 -1.66 1.87
C ALA A 14 -3.60 -0.72 0.66
N ALA A 15 -3.42 -1.27 -0.53
CA ALA A 15 -3.45 -0.47 -1.75
C ALA A 15 -4.78 0.25 -1.89
N LYS A 16 -5.87 -0.44 -1.60
CA LYS A 16 -7.19 0.16 -1.67
C LYS A 16 -7.33 1.32 -0.68
N LEU A 17 -6.85 1.13 0.54
CA LEU A 17 -6.90 2.19 1.56
C LEU A 17 -6.10 3.41 1.12
N LEU A 18 -4.92 3.17 0.54
CA LEU A 18 -4.09 4.25 0.04
C LEU A 18 -4.77 5.01 -1.10
N MET A 19 -5.44 4.28 -1.98
CA MET A 19 -6.12 4.90 -3.11
C MET A 19 -7.30 5.75 -2.67
N GLU A 20 -7.93 5.39 -1.55
CA GLU A 20 -9.02 6.19 -1.02
C GLU A 20 -8.54 7.52 -0.44
N GLY A 21 -7.26 7.60 -0.09
CA GLY A 21 -6.68 8.84 0.39
C GLY A 21 -7.08 9.25 1.79
N ARG A 22 -7.69 8.35 2.55
CA ARG A 22 -8.13 8.65 3.91
C ARG A 22 -7.05 8.43 4.96
N TYR A 23 -6.07 7.61 4.64
CA TYR A 23 -5.06 7.17 5.61
C TYR A 23 -3.68 7.43 5.07
N ASN A 24 -2.76 7.75 5.97
CA ASN A 24 -1.36 7.83 5.57
C ASN A 24 -0.78 6.41 5.52
N ILE A 25 0.49 6.31 5.12
CA ILE A 25 1.13 5.02 4.94
C ILE A 25 1.19 4.25 6.26
N THR A 26 1.51 4.93 7.35
CA THR A 26 1.60 4.29 8.66
C THR A 26 0.26 3.73 9.09
N GLU A 27 -0.80 4.51 8.95
CA GLU A 27 -2.13 4.05 9.34
C GLU A 27 -2.57 2.89 8.46
N THR A 28 -2.29 2.97 7.17
CA THR A 28 -2.62 1.89 6.24
C THR A 28 -1.91 0.61 6.63
N CYS A 29 -0.65 0.72 7.04
CA CYS A 29 0.11 -0.43 7.50
C CYS A 29 -0.61 -1.15 8.64
N TYR A 30 -1.01 -0.43 9.66
CA TYR A 30 -1.66 -1.05 10.81
C TYR A 30 -3.05 -1.56 10.48
N LYS A 31 -3.79 -0.85 9.65
CA LYS A 31 -5.14 -1.27 9.28
C LYS A 31 -5.14 -2.50 8.38
N SER A 32 -4.07 -2.73 7.64
CA SER A 32 -3.98 -3.90 6.78
C SER A 32 -3.46 -5.14 7.52
N GLY A 33 -3.19 -5.03 8.81
CA GLY A 33 -2.80 -6.18 9.61
C GLY A 33 -1.31 -6.27 9.88
N TYR A 34 -0.54 -5.29 9.47
CA TYR A 34 0.89 -5.25 9.77
C TYR A 34 1.13 -4.45 11.04
N ASN A 35 2.15 -4.84 11.80
CA ASN A 35 2.54 -4.10 12.98
C ASN A 35 3.96 -3.57 12.86
N ASN A 36 4.54 -3.60 11.67
CA ASN A 36 5.89 -3.15 11.41
C ASN A 36 5.92 -2.51 10.03
N ILE A 37 6.26 -1.23 9.99
CA ILE A 37 6.23 -0.48 8.73
C ILE A 37 7.29 -1.00 7.75
N SER A 38 8.43 -1.46 8.24
CA SER A 38 9.46 -2.01 7.37
C SER A 38 8.99 -3.24 6.64
N ASN A 39 8.35 -4.16 7.35
CA ASN A 39 7.78 -5.36 6.74
C ASN A 39 6.68 -4.99 5.75
N PHE A 40 5.85 -4.04 6.12
CA PHE A 40 4.79 -3.57 5.24
C PHE A 40 5.36 -3.04 3.92
N ASN A 41 6.36 -2.18 4.00
CA ASN A 41 6.98 -1.62 2.81
C ASN A 41 7.58 -2.72 1.94
N LYS A 42 8.25 -3.67 2.56
CA LYS A 42 8.88 -4.77 1.83
C LYS A 42 7.85 -5.62 1.10
N HIS A 43 6.79 -6.00 1.80
CA HIS A 43 5.74 -6.82 1.20
C HIS A 43 4.98 -6.05 0.12
N PHE A 44 4.74 -4.79 0.34
CA PHE A 44 4.07 -3.96 -0.65
C PHE A 44 4.88 -3.93 -1.95
N LYS A 45 6.17 -3.72 -1.84
CA LYS A 45 7.05 -3.70 -3.01
C LYS A 45 7.05 -5.06 -3.70
N ASP A 46 7.05 -6.15 -2.93
CA ASP A 46 7.03 -7.49 -3.50
C ASP A 46 5.78 -7.74 -4.31
N VAL A 47 4.63 -7.29 -3.83
CA VAL A 47 3.35 -7.57 -4.47
C VAL A 47 3.04 -6.57 -5.58
N LYS A 48 3.29 -5.31 -5.34
CA LYS A 48 2.92 -4.24 -6.29
C LYS A 48 4.06 -3.77 -7.17
N GLY A 49 5.29 -4.15 -6.85
CA GLY A 49 6.45 -3.74 -7.64
C GLY A 49 6.98 -2.36 -7.30
N SER A 50 6.37 -1.65 -6.38
CA SER A 50 6.83 -0.34 -5.96
C SER A 50 6.46 -0.10 -4.52
N SER A 51 7.17 0.83 -3.86
CA SER A 51 6.89 1.13 -2.47
C SER A 51 5.54 1.84 -2.33
N PRO A 52 4.95 1.84 -1.12
CA PRO A 52 3.69 2.56 -0.90
C PRO A 52 3.78 4.04 -1.25
N ARG A 53 4.92 4.64 -1.00
CA ARG A 53 5.12 6.06 -1.33
C ARG A 53 5.07 6.28 -2.84
N GLU A 54 5.76 5.44 -3.58
CA GLU A 54 5.74 5.54 -5.04
C GLU A 54 4.37 5.22 -5.60
N PHE A 55 3.70 4.25 -5.01
CA PHE A 55 2.34 3.91 -5.39
C PHE A 55 1.42 5.12 -5.25
N LEU A 56 1.52 5.83 -4.15
CA LEU A 56 0.73 7.04 -3.93
C LEU A 56 1.03 8.11 -4.98
N LYS A 57 2.30 8.28 -5.32
CA LYS A 57 2.68 9.25 -6.33
C LYS A 57 1.99 8.94 -7.67
N GLN A 58 1.95 7.67 -8.04
CA GLN A 58 1.37 7.26 -9.31
C GLN A 58 -0.14 7.51 -9.35
N TYR A 59 -0.82 7.38 -8.25
CA TYR A 59 -2.28 7.44 -8.24
C TYR A 59 -2.83 8.78 -7.75
N ARG A 60 -2.06 9.59 -7.08
CA ARG A 60 -2.55 10.85 -6.52
C ARG A 60 -1.99 12.07 -7.21
N THR A 61 -1.05 11.87 -8.07
CA THR A 61 -0.47 12.98 -8.78
C THR A 61 -1.40 13.47 -9.86
N PRO A 62 -1.72 13.76 -10.25
CA PRO A 62 -2.28 14.11 -11.12
C PRO A 62 -2.99 15.03 -11.59
N GLU A 63 -2.60 14.62 -11.08
CA GLU A 63 -3.01 15.02 -11.40
C GLU A 63 -3.40 15.88 -11.37
N ALA A 64 -3.13 15.64 -10.96
CA ALA A 64 -3.51 16.31 -10.73
C ALA A 64 -3.60 17.29 -11.26
N ILE A 65 -3.42 17.10 -11.48
CA ILE A 65 -3.52 17.71 -12.03
C ILE A 65 -4.17 18.23 -12.77
N CYS A 66 -4.20 18.06 -12.73
CA CYS A 66 -4.64 18.50 -13.29
C CYS A 66 -5.39 19.09 -13.63
N PHE A 67 -5.64 19.06 -13.58
CA PHE A 67 -6.36 19.60 -13.81
C PHE A 67 -6.67 20.10 -13.74
#